data_070bdaa794d47d7bf9c9dde5a40e7169
#
_entry.id   070bdaa794d47d7bf9c9dde5a40e7169
#
_cell.length_a   1.000
_cell.length_b   1.000
_cell.length_c   1.000
_cell.angle_alpha   90.00
_cell.angle_beta   90.00
_cell.angle_gamma   90.00
#
_symmetry.space_group_name_H-M   'P 1'
#
loop_
_entity.id
_entity.type
_entity.pdbx_description
1 polymer ?
#
loop_
_entity_poly.entity_id
_entity_poly.type
_entity_poly.pdbx_seq_one_letter_code
_entity_poly.pdbx_strand_id
1 'polypeptide(L)'
;LMSNPVKIEMTAKKYPACFTAFDILYYEDRQVTNLPLMERKNLLQKAVKSENESFAVSRYIEKNGVAFYELAKQNELEGIVAKRKDSRYYFDRRTKDWIKIKYMQDDDFIVLGYVPKENSMNSIILGQYSGKRLMYKGHVTLGVGGEPFRRIKALDKTNCPFSEIPKGNETAVWIKRELVCTVKYMMKTENGGMRQPVFKGLRDDKAPEDCVTNKRIEK
;
A
#
# COMPACT_ATOMS: atom_id res chain seq x y z
N LEU A 1 6.74 -9.54 -8.13
CA LEU A 1 8.01 -9.52 -8.89
C LEU A 1 7.86 -10.48 -10.07
N MET A 2 8.17 -10.03 -11.29
CA MET A 2 8.22 -10.90 -12.46
C MET A 2 9.49 -11.74 -12.40
N SER A 3 9.36 -13.07 -12.57
CA SER A 3 10.48 -14.01 -12.56
C SER A 3 10.80 -14.60 -13.94
N ASN A 4 9.94 -14.38 -14.94
CA ASN A 4 10.14 -14.90 -16.28
C ASN A 4 11.04 -13.93 -17.11
N PRO A 5 12.25 -14.36 -17.56
CA PRO A 5 13.20 -13.49 -18.25
C PRO A 5 12.64 -12.85 -19.53
N VAL A 6 11.87 -13.58 -20.34
CA VAL A 6 11.29 -13.06 -21.59
C VAL A 6 10.26 -11.96 -21.29
N LYS A 7 9.40 -12.15 -20.27
CA LYS A 7 8.46 -11.12 -19.86
C LYS A 7 9.17 -9.89 -19.28
N ILE A 8 10.28 -10.09 -18.55
CA ILE A 8 11.10 -8.99 -18.02
C ILE A 8 11.64 -8.16 -19.18
N GLU A 9 12.24 -8.80 -20.18
CA GLU A 9 12.81 -8.10 -21.34
C GLU A 9 11.76 -7.31 -22.13
N MET A 10 10.61 -7.94 -22.43
CA MET A 10 9.51 -7.27 -23.14
C MET A 10 8.97 -6.07 -22.34
N THR A 11 8.86 -6.23 -21.01
CA THR A 11 8.37 -5.15 -20.15
C THR A 11 9.38 -4.03 -20.02
N ALA A 12 10.68 -4.33 -19.92
CA ALA A 12 11.75 -3.33 -19.86
C ALA A 12 11.83 -2.49 -21.15
N LYS A 13 11.57 -3.09 -22.32
CA LYS A 13 11.48 -2.35 -23.58
C LYS A 13 10.27 -1.41 -23.64
N LYS A 14 9.13 -1.86 -23.09
CA LYS A 14 7.89 -1.07 -23.09
C LYS A 14 7.88 0.02 -22.00
N TYR A 15 8.47 -0.27 -20.85
CA TYR A 15 8.53 0.59 -19.66
C TYR A 15 9.98 0.64 -19.16
N PRO A 16 10.85 1.43 -19.79
CA PRO A 16 12.25 1.53 -19.37
C PRO A 16 12.33 2.08 -17.94
N ALA A 17 13.25 1.53 -17.15
CA ALA A 17 13.50 1.99 -15.80
C ALA A 17 14.29 3.30 -15.83
N CYS A 18 13.87 4.26 -15.01
CA CYS A 18 14.61 5.49 -14.73
C CYS A 18 15.21 5.41 -13.33
N PHE A 19 16.52 5.61 -13.21
CA PHE A 19 17.17 5.76 -11.91
C PHE A 19 16.99 7.19 -11.40
N THR A 20 16.37 7.33 -10.22
CA THR A 20 16.15 8.65 -9.62
C THR A 20 17.02 8.81 -8.37
N ALA A 21 18.08 9.64 -8.48
CA ALA A 21 18.94 9.96 -7.37
C ALA A 21 18.25 10.95 -6.41
N PHE A 22 18.20 10.63 -5.13
CA PHE A 22 17.56 11.48 -4.11
C PHE A 22 18.52 11.96 -3.01
N ASP A 23 19.75 11.46 -2.98
CA ASP A 23 20.83 11.85 -2.07
C ASP A 23 22.18 11.47 -2.66
N ILE A 24 23.29 11.98 -2.09
CA ILE A 24 24.64 11.59 -2.44
C ILE A 24 25.41 11.21 -1.17
N LEU A 25 26.12 10.10 -1.21
CA LEU A 25 26.84 9.55 -0.05
C LEU A 25 28.34 9.73 -0.16
N TYR A 26 28.86 9.83 -1.39
CA TYR A 26 30.25 10.08 -1.71
C TYR A 26 30.35 11.14 -2.80
N TYR A 27 31.27 12.06 -2.67
CA TYR A 27 31.58 13.10 -3.64
C TYR A 27 33.09 13.32 -3.68
N GLU A 28 33.70 13.26 -4.87
CA GLU A 28 35.14 13.38 -5.07
C GLU A 28 35.97 12.51 -4.09
N ASP A 29 35.64 11.21 -4.08
CA ASP A 29 36.25 10.15 -3.25
C ASP A 29 36.12 10.35 -1.73
N ARG A 30 35.30 11.29 -1.28
CA ARG A 30 35.05 11.56 0.14
C ARG A 30 33.62 11.16 0.53
N GLN A 31 33.52 10.50 1.67
CA GLN A 31 32.21 10.23 2.27
C GLN A 31 31.60 11.52 2.82
N VAL A 32 30.39 11.87 2.35
CA VAL A 32 29.68 13.12 2.72
C VAL A 32 28.45 12.88 3.59
N THR A 33 28.27 11.68 4.13
CA THR A 33 27.11 11.29 4.95
C THR A 33 26.97 12.10 6.24
N ASN A 34 28.07 12.67 6.76
CA ASN A 34 28.08 13.55 7.92
C ASN A 34 27.56 14.97 7.66
N LEU A 35 27.49 15.37 6.41
CA LEU A 35 26.98 16.68 6.04
C LEU A 35 25.45 16.74 6.20
N PRO A 36 24.89 17.93 6.47
CA PRO A 36 23.44 18.18 6.39
C PRO A 36 22.85 17.78 5.05
N LEU A 37 21.60 17.32 5.03
CA LEU A 37 20.90 16.90 3.82
C LEU A 37 20.95 17.96 2.71
N MET A 38 20.78 19.23 3.04
CA MET A 38 20.77 20.30 2.03
C MET A 38 22.14 20.49 1.37
N GLU A 39 23.22 20.32 2.12
CA GLU A 39 24.57 20.34 1.55
C GLU A 39 24.81 19.15 0.61
N ARG A 40 24.38 17.95 1.02
CA ARG A 40 24.45 16.76 0.15
C ARG A 40 23.62 16.93 -1.13
N LYS A 41 22.43 17.55 -1.04
CA LYS A 41 21.63 17.87 -2.24
C LYS A 41 22.32 18.84 -3.18
N ASN A 42 23.01 19.85 -2.65
CA ASN A 42 23.80 20.77 -3.45
C ASN A 42 24.98 20.05 -4.14
N LEU A 43 25.63 19.12 -3.44
CA LEU A 43 26.68 18.28 -4.03
C LEU A 43 26.12 17.36 -5.12
N LEU A 44 24.95 16.75 -4.89
CA LEU A 44 24.27 15.94 -5.90
C LEU A 44 23.98 16.73 -7.17
N GLN A 45 23.48 17.95 -7.05
CA GLN A 45 23.24 18.82 -8.21
C GLN A 45 24.54 19.19 -8.95
N LYS A 46 25.66 19.40 -8.24
CA LYS A 46 26.97 19.64 -8.86
C LYS A 46 27.52 18.40 -9.58
N ALA A 47 27.29 17.20 -9.01
CA ALA A 47 27.72 15.92 -9.58
C ALA A 47 26.99 15.56 -10.86
N VAL A 48 25.71 15.94 -10.97
CA VAL A 48 24.86 15.62 -12.10
C VAL A 48 24.86 16.75 -13.12
N LYS A 49 25.56 16.56 -14.23
CA LYS A 49 25.67 17.55 -15.30
C LYS A 49 24.42 17.64 -16.17
N SER A 50 23.71 16.53 -16.35
CA SER A 50 22.47 16.45 -17.16
C SER A 50 21.60 15.30 -16.69
N GLU A 51 20.30 15.49 -16.80
CA GLU A 51 19.27 14.44 -16.67
C GLU A 51 18.91 13.91 -18.06
N ASN A 52 18.41 12.66 -18.11
CA ASN A 52 17.91 12.03 -19.33
C ASN A 52 16.80 11.05 -19.00
N GLU A 53 16.27 10.32 -20.00
CA GLU A 53 15.16 9.38 -19.82
C GLU A 53 15.47 8.23 -18.84
N SER A 54 16.76 7.89 -18.66
CA SER A 54 17.19 6.79 -17.78
C SER A 54 17.71 7.25 -16.43
N PHE A 55 17.92 8.56 -16.24
CA PHE A 55 18.49 9.13 -15.01
C PHE A 55 17.93 10.51 -14.70
N ALA A 56 17.44 10.69 -13.47
CA ALA A 56 16.91 11.96 -12.98
C ALA A 56 17.34 12.22 -11.52
N VAL A 57 17.30 13.49 -11.10
CA VAL A 57 17.45 13.88 -9.70
C VAL A 57 16.08 14.15 -9.09
N SER A 58 15.82 13.53 -7.95
CA SER A 58 14.56 13.71 -7.21
C SER A 58 14.36 15.16 -6.82
N ARG A 59 13.28 15.75 -7.29
CA ARG A 59 12.84 17.09 -6.89
C ARG A 59 12.33 17.10 -5.46
N TYR A 60 12.38 18.26 -4.82
CA TYR A 60 11.86 18.48 -3.47
C TYR A 60 11.25 19.87 -3.35
N ILE A 61 10.36 20.02 -2.37
CA ILE A 61 9.74 21.30 -2.04
C ILE A 61 10.04 21.63 -0.59
N GLU A 62 10.47 22.86 -0.34
CA GLU A 62 10.71 23.36 1.01
C GLU A 62 9.47 24.04 1.57
N LYS A 63 9.22 23.84 2.89
CA LYS A 63 8.17 24.51 3.69
C LYS A 63 6.71 24.19 3.33
N ASN A 64 6.37 23.80 2.12
CA ASN A 64 5.00 23.55 1.66
C ASN A 64 4.63 22.04 1.61
N GLY A 65 5.04 21.28 2.64
CA GLY A 65 4.84 19.83 2.68
C GLY A 65 3.37 19.39 2.60
N VAL A 66 2.44 20.15 3.19
CA VAL A 66 1.00 19.85 3.12
C VAL A 66 0.47 19.96 1.68
N ALA A 67 0.76 21.08 1.01
CA ALA A 67 0.36 21.25 -0.39
C ALA A 67 0.97 20.20 -1.32
N PHE A 68 2.23 19.82 -1.06
CA PHE A 68 2.90 18.77 -1.83
C PHE A 68 2.29 17.38 -1.58
N TYR A 69 1.86 17.10 -0.34
CA TYR A 69 1.13 15.88 -0.02
C TYR A 69 -0.22 15.81 -0.73
N GLU A 70 -1.00 16.90 -0.76
CA GLU A 70 -2.27 16.94 -1.49
C GLU A 70 -2.07 16.78 -3.01
N LEU A 71 -1.01 17.37 -3.57
CA LEU A 71 -0.66 17.16 -4.97
C LEU A 71 -0.29 15.69 -5.26
N ALA A 72 0.49 15.05 -4.37
CA ALA A 72 0.81 13.63 -4.49
C ALA A 72 -0.45 12.76 -4.45
N LYS A 73 -1.41 13.09 -3.58
CA LYS A 73 -2.72 12.43 -3.47
C LYS A 73 -3.56 12.59 -4.73
N GLN A 74 -3.63 13.80 -5.31
CA GLN A 74 -4.35 14.08 -6.56
C GLN A 74 -3.78 13.30 -7.74
N ASN A 75 -2.46 13.08 -7.75
CA ASN A 75 -1.78 12.28 -8.77
C ASN A 75 -1.68 10.79 -8.42
N GLU A 76 -2.46 10.31 -7.44
CA GLU A 76 -2.52 8.90 -7.01
C GLU A 76 -1.16 8.30 -6.63
N LEU A 77 -0.20 9.13 -6.18
CA LEU A 77 1.09 8.67 -5.72
C LEU A 77 1.00 8.05 -4.32
N GLU A 78 1.95 7.19 -3.98
CA GLU A 78 2.02 6.48 -2.68
C GLU A 78 2.05 7.44 -1.47
N GLY A 79 2.56 8.65 -1.67
CA GLY A 79 2.76 9.67 -0.66
C GLY A 79 4.07 10.43 -0.85
N ILE A 80 4.55 11.04 0.22
CA ILE A 80 5.79 11.82 0.23
C ILE A 80 6.74 11.35 1.31
N VAL A 81 8.01 11.75 1.22
CA VAL A 81 9.00 11.59 2.29
C VAL A 81 9.39 12.97 2.80
N ALA A 82 8.98 13.31 4.03
CA ALA A 82 9.44 14.50 4.72
C ALA A 82 10.83 14.23 5.32
N LYS A 83 11.77 15.13 5.06
CA LYS A 83 13.18 15.00 5.49
C LYS A 83 13.64 16.26 6.22
N ARG A 84 14.27 16.11 7.37
CA ARG A 84 14.89 17.24 8.07
C ARG A 84 16.08 17.75 7.25
N LYS A 85 16.19 19.07 7.07
CA LYS A 85 17.21 19.72 6.25
C LYS A 85 18.63 19.54 6.79
N ASP A 86 18.77 19.48 8.10
CA ASP A 86 20.01 19.33 8.83
C ASP A 86 20.38 17.86 9.10
N SER A 87 19.58 16.91 8.62
CA SER A 87 19.79 15.48 8.90
C SER A 87 21.04 14.95 8.22
N ARG A 88 21.80 14.15 8.97
CA ARG A 88 22.87 13.31 8.43
C ARG A 88 22.30 12.05 7.79
N TYR A 89 23.12 11.33 7.05
CA TYR A 89 22.75 10.01 6.53
C TYR A 89 23.35 8.91 7.40
N TYR A 90 22.50 7.99 7.86
CA TYR A 90 22.94 6.85 8.67
C TYR A 90 22.66 5.56 7.91
N PHE A 91 23.71 4.74 7.72
CA PHE A 91 23.57 3.41 7.16
C PHE A 91 22.86 2.49 8.15
N ASP A 92 22.01 1.61 7.65
CA ASP A 92 21.33 0.55 8.38
C ASP A 92 20.55 0.99 9.64
N ARG A 93 20.22 2.29 9.72
CA ARG A 93 19.46 2.85 10.84
C ARG A 93 18.17 3.50 10.39
N ARG A 94 17.13 3.29 11.18
CA ARG A 94 15.88 4.04 11.06
C ARG A 94 15.92 5.22 12.00
N THR A 95 15.82 6.43 11.48
CA THR A 95 15.76 7.66 12.27
C THR A 95 14.41 8.34 12.06
N LYS A 96 14.08 9.28 12.96
CA LYS A 96 12.91 10.15 12.82
C LYS A 96 13.18 11.35 11.89
N ASP A 97 14.38 11.47 11.33
CA ASP A 97 14.74 12.57 10.45
C ASP A 97 14.09 12.45 9.07
N TRP A 98 13.75 11.21 8.65
CA TRP A 98 13.08 10.93 7.40
C TRP A 98 11.77 10.18 7.67
N ILE A 99 10.66 10.83 7.40
CA ILE A 99 9.31 10.32 7.70
C ILE A 99 8.56 10.06 6.39
N LYS A 100 8.16 8.81 6.16
CA LYS A 100 7.26 8.46 5.05
C LYS A 100 5.84 8.82 5.44
N ILE A 101 5.23 9.73 4.70
CA ILE A 101 3.84 10.15 4.84
C ILE A 101 3.07 9.54 3.68
N LYS A 102 2.40 8.40 3.94
CA LYS A 102 1.67 7.66 2.93
C LYS A 102 0.25 8.16 2.80
N TYR A 103 -0.25 8.22 1.57
CA TYR A 103 -1.68 8.36 1.33
C TYR A 103 -2.35 7.01 1.59
N MET A 104 -3.28 7.01 2.52
CA MET A 104 -4.04 5.81 2.89
C MET A 104 -5.53 6.11 2.75
N GLN A 105 -6.25 5.18 2.16
CA GLN A 105 -7.70 5.17 2.09
C GLN A 105 -8.23 4.17 3.11
N ASP A 106 -9.46 4.31 3.52
CA ASP A 106 -10.20 3.34 4.29
C ASP A 106 -11.58 3.13 3.68
N ASP A 107 -12.00 1.89 3.65
CA ASP A 107 -13.33 1.47 3.25
C ASP A 107 -13.84 0.41 4.22
N ASP A 108 -15.16 0.23 4.24
CA ASP A 108 -15.80 -0.82 5.01
C ASP A 108 -16.12 -2.01 4.12
N PHE A 109 -15.88 -3.20 4.66
CA PHE A 109 -16.01 -4.46 3.95
C PHE A 109 -16.81 -5.46 4.78
N ILE A 110 -17.58 -6.28 4.10
CA ILE A 110 -18.23 -7.46 4.68
C ILE A 110 -17.16 -8.51 4.93
N VAL A 111 -17.15 -9.10 6.11
CA VAL A 111 -16.35 -10.28 6.42
C VAL A 111 -17.05 -11.50 5.86
N LEU A 112 -16.47 -12.16 4.86
CA LEU A 112 -17.04 -13.32 4.17
C LEU A 112 -16.53 -14.66 4.70
N GLY A 113 -15.40 -14.62 5.42
CA GLY A 113 -14.73 -15.80 5.91
C GLY A 113 -13.27 -15.55 6.20
N TYR A 114 -12.52 -16.63 6.34
CA TYR A 114 -11.07 -16.56 6.55
C TYR A 114 -10.37 -17.78 5.95
N VAL A 115 -9.11 -17.58 5.56
CA VAL A 115 -8.18 -18.63 5.17
C VAL A 115 -7.18 -18.80 6.30
N PRO A 116 -7.13 -19.95 6.99
CA PRO A 116 -6.10 -20.23 8.00
C PRO A 116 -4.71 -20.17 7.37
N LYS A 117 -3.76 -19.55 8.08
CA LYS A 117 -2.35 -19.52 7.71
C LYS A 117 -1.51 -20.04 8.85
N GLU A 118 -0.29 -20.39 8.55
CA GLU A 118 0.74 -20.69 9.55
C GLU A 118 1.05 -19.45 10.43
N ASN A 119 1.76 -19.65 11.53
CA ASN A 119 2.24 -18.57 12.42
C ASN A 119 1.15 -17.74 13.09
N SER A 120 0.03 -18.37 13.50
CA SER A 120 -1.05 -17.68 14.24
C SER A 120 -1.64 -16.47 13.53
N MET A 121 -1.65 -16.49 12.21
CA MET A 121 -2.26 -15.46 11.36
C MET A 121 -3.37 -16.05 10.51
N ASN A 122 -4.32 -15.22 10.10
CA ASN A 122 -5.35 -15.58 9.14
C ASN A 122 -5.48 -14.52 8.05
N SER A 123 -5.91 -14.94 6.86
CA SER A 123 -6.37 -14.02 5.83
C SER A 123 -7.88 -13.90 5.92
N ILE A 124 -8.38 -12.75 6.34
CA ILE A 124 -9.81 -12.44 6.37
C ILE A 124 -10.27 -12.11 4.95
N ILE A 125 -11.31 -12.79 4.49
CA ILE A 125 -11.87 -12.66 3.15
C ILE A 125 -12.88 -11.52 3.17
N LEU A 126 -12.75 -10.59 2.22
CA LEU A 126 -13.49 -9.35 2.18
C LEU A 126 -14.41 -9.27 0.96
N GLY A 127 -15.58 -8.68 1.16
CA GLY A 127 -16.54 -8.40 0.11
C GLY A 127 -17.18 -7.02 0.22
N GLN A 128 -17.73 -6.54 -0.88
CA GLN A 128 -18.59 -5.36 -0.95
C GLN A 128 -19.68 -5.60 -1.99
N TYR A 129 -20.80 -4.93 -1.87
CA TYR A 129 -21.84 -4.96 -2.88
C TYR A 129 -21.57 -3.96 -4.02
N SER A 130 -21.86 -4.37 -5.25
CA SER A 130 -22.00 -3.51 -6.43
C SER A 130 -23.43 -3.63 -6.92
N GLY A 131 -24.28 -2.69 -6.55
CA GLY A 131 -25.73 -2.86 -6.62
C GLY A 131 -26.16 -4.05 -5.76
N LYS A 132 -26.85 -5.04 -6.34
CA LYS A 132 -27.27 -6.27 -5.65
C LYS A 132 -26.23 -7.41 -5.68
N ARG A 133 -25.14 -7.24 -6.43
CA ARG A 133 -24.13 -8.28 -6.64
C ARG A 133 -23.03 -8.19 -5.58
N LEU A 134 -22.79 -9.27 -4.85
CA LEU A 134 -21.63 -9.39 -3.96
C LEU A 134 -20.35 -9.55 -4.79
N MET A 135 -19.34 -8.74 -4.48
CA MET A 135 -18.04 -8.73 -5.14
C MET A 135 -16.95 -9.12 -4.15
N TYR A 136 -16.08 -10.04 -4.55
CA TYR A 136 -14.86 -10.33 -3.81
C TYR A 136 -13.89 -9.15 -3.87
N LYS A 137 -13.28 -8.78 -2.73
CA LYS A 137 -12.39 -7.61 -2.59
C LYS A 137 -10.99 -7.94 -2.09
N GLY A 138 -10.66 -9.23 -2.03
CA GLY A 138 -9.34 -9.66 -1.57
C GLY A 138 -9.32 -9.99 -0.08
N HIS A 139 -8.13 -9.87 0.51
CA HIS A 139 -7.87 -10.27 1.89
C HIS A 139 -7.22 -9.17 2.70
N VAL A 140 -7.41 -9.25 4.03
CA VAL A 140 -6.58 -8.55 5.01
C VAL A 140 -6.08 -9.54 6.05
N THR A 141 -4.83 -9.36 6.50
CA THR A 141 -4.23 -10.25 7.51
C THR A 141 -4.67 -9.85 8.91
N LEU A 142 -5.05 -10.83 9.73
CA LEU A 142 -5.47 -10.67 11.12
C LEU A 142 -4.87 -11.78 12.00
N GLY A 143 -4.36 -11.41 13.19
CA GLY A 143 -3.86 -12.38 14.17
C GLY A 143 -4.98 -13.17 14.84
N VAL A 144 -4.73 -14.44 15.18
CA VAL A 144 -5.74 -15.37 15.76
C VAL A 144 -6.10 -15.07 17.21
N GLY A 145 -5.22 -14.40 17.96
CA GLY A 145 -5.39 -14.20 19.41
C GLY A 145 -6.32 -13.06 19.81
N GLY A 146 -6.71 -12.21 18.87
CA GLY A 146 -7.49 -11.01 19.14
C GLY A 146 -9.00 -11.26 19.25
N GLU A 147 -9.70 -10.37 19.95
CA GLU A 147 -11.15 -10.36 20.06
C GLU A 147 -11.84 -10.35 18.67
N PRO A 148 -11.41 -9.56 17.67
CA PRO A 148 -12.04 -9.56 16.36
C PRO A 148 -12.05 -10.92 15.68
N PHE A 149 -10.95 -11.68 15.77
CA PHE A 149 -10.91 -13.01 15.17
C PHE A 149 -11.79 -14.04 15.92
N ARG A 150 -11.89 -13.93 17.25
CA ARG A 150 -12.81 -14.78 18.04
C ARG A 150 -14.26 -14.57 17.60
N ARG A 151 -14.70 -13.33 17.39
CA ARG A 151 -16.02 -13.00 16.87
C ARG A 151 -16.26 -13.58 15.47
N ILE A 152 -15.30 -13.42 14.55
CA ILE A 152 -15.35 -13.99 13.19
C ILE A 152 -15.50 -15.52 13.25
N LYS A 153 -14.71 -16.19 14.10
CA LYS A 153 -14.71 -17.66 14.22
C LYS A 153 -15.98 -18.18 14.87
N ALA A 154 -16.67 -17.39 15.67
CA ALA A 154 -17.90 -17.77 16.37
C ALA A 154 -19.14 -17.79 15.46
N LEU A 155 -19.08 -17.16 14.26
CA LEU A 155 -20.18 -17.18 13.32
C LEU A 155 -20.38 -18.54 12.66
N ASP A 156 -21.63 -18.82 12.34
CA ASP A 156 -22.01 -20.03 11.61
C ASP A 156 -21.30 -20.12 10.26
N LYS A 157 -20.83 -21.31 9.93
CA LYS A 157 -20.24 -21.60 8.63
C LYS A 157 -21.31 -21.66 7.55
N THR A 158 -20.92 -21.29 6.34
CA THR A 158 -21.78 -21.34 5.15
C THR A 158 -21.00 -21.85 3.94
N ASN A 159 -21.65 -21.97 2.81
CA ASN A 159 -20.98 -22.24 1.53
C ASN A 159 -20.37 -20.96 0.95
N CYS A 160 -19.43 -21.14 -0.01
CA CYS A 160 -18.90 -20.03 -0.79
C CYS A 160 -20.05 -19.23 -1.42
N PRO A 161 -20.10 -17.90 -1.22
CA PRO A 161 -21.17 -17.07 -1.79
C PRO A 161 -20.97 -16.72 -3.27
N PHE A 162 -19.90 -17.19 -3.88
CA PHE A 162 -19.57 -16.96 -5.28
C PHE A 162 -19.81 -18.23 -6.10
N SER A 163 -20.14 -18.07 -7.39
CA SER A 163 -20.32 -19.21 -8.32
C SER A 163 -19.04 -20.04 -8.48
N GLU A 164 -17.89 -19.37 -8.42
CA GLU A 164 -16.57 -20.01 -8.43
C GLU A 164 -15.78 -19.50 -7.21
N ILE A 165 -14.99 -20.39 -6.60
CA ILE A 165 -14.12 -20.00 -5.48
C ILE A 165 -13.03 -19.08 -6.01
N PRO A 166 -12.93 -17.82 -5.53
CA PRO A 166 -11.88 -16.92 -5.98
C PRO A 166 -10.50 -17.49 -5.64
N LYS A 167 -9.55 -17.37 -6.55
CA LYS A 167 -8.20 -17.91 -6.44
C LYS A 167 -7.54 -17.54 -5.10
N GLY A 168 -6.94 -18.53 -4.44
CA GLY A 168 -6.30 -18.39 -3.12
C GLY A 168 -7.24 -18.54 -1.94
N ASN A 169 -8.47 -19.05 -2.19
CA ASN A 169 -9.49 -19.34 -1.17
C ASN A 169 -9.89 -20.81 -1.14
N GLU A 170 -9.09 -21.70 -1.67
CA GLU A 170 -9.38 -23.11 -1.80
C GLU A 170 -9.58 -23.80 -0.43
N THR A 171 -8.92 -23.29 0.61
CA THR A 171 -9.04 -23.77 1.99
C THR A 171 -9.84 -22.83 2.90
N ALA A 172 -10.63 -21.95 2.32
CA ALA A 172 -11.39 -20.95 3.06
C ALA A 172 -12.49 -21.56 3.94
N VAL A 173 -12.64 -21.01 5.12
CA VAL A 173 -13.82 -21.19 5.97
C VAL A 173 -14.75 -20.02 5.75
N TRP A 174 -15.82 -20.24 5.01
CA TRP A 174 -16.87 -19.24 4.75
C TRP A 174 -17.83 -19.14 5.92
N ILE A 175 -18.29 -17.94 6.23
CA ILE A 175 -19.17 -17.65 7.37
C ILE A 175 -20.37 -16.82 6.94
N LYS A 176 -21.40 -16.78 7.77
CA LYS A 176 -22.54 -15.88 7.58
C LYS A 176 -22.07 -14.42 7.49
N ARG A 177 -22.71 -13.66 6.62
CA ARG A 177 -22.37 -12.26 6.31
C ARG A 177 -23.02 -11.31 7.32
N GLU A 178 -22.55 -11.31 8.56
CA GLU A 178 -23.11 -10.53 9.67
C GLU A 178 -22.13 -9.48 10.18
N LEU A 179 -20.84 -9.61 9.87
CA LEU A 179 -19.81 -8.71 10.35
C LEU A 179 -19.29 -7.79 9.24
N VAL A 180 -19.07 -6.55 9.62
CA VAL A 180 -18.40 -5.52 8.83
C VAL A 180 -17.09 -5.15 9.50
N CYS A 181 -16.07 -4.87 8.70
CA CYS A 181 -14.80 -4.35 9.19
C CYS A 181 -14.30 -3.18 8.35
N THR A 182 -13.58 -2.25 8.98
CA THR A 182 -12.84 -1.21 8.29
C THR A 182 -11.43 -1.71 7.95
N VAL A 183 -11.05 -1.54 6.69
CA VAL A 183 -9.70 -1.84 6.20
C VAL A 183 -9.08 -0.59 5.63
N LYS A 184 -7.88 -0.26 6.11
CA LYS A 184 -7.05 0.83 5.59
C LYS A 184 -6.08 0.28 4.56
N TYR A 185 -5.97 0.94 3.41
CA TYR A 185 -5.10 0.50 2.32
C TYR A 185 -4.55 1.70 1.54
N MET A 186 -3.49 1.50 0.75
CA MET A 186 -2.84 2.58 0.01
C MET A 186 -3.63 2.98 -1.24
N MET A 187 -3.94 1.99 -2.09
CA MET A 187 -4.67 2.20 -3.34
C MET A 187 -5.39 0.91 -3.73
N LYS A 188 -6.38 1.03 -4.61
CA LYS A 188 -6.98 -0.12 -5.28
C LYS A 188 -6.08 -0.56 -6.43
N THR A 189 -5.96 -1.87 -6.62
CA THR A 189 -5.29 -2.44 -7.80
C THR A 189 -6.24 -2.42 -9.00
N GLU A 190 -5.72 -2.56 -10.22
CA GLU A 190 -6.53 -2.64 -11.45
C GLU A 190 -7.63 -3.71 -11.36
N ASN A 191 -7.37 -4.80 -10.66
CA ASN A 191 -8.34 -5.88 -10.43
C ASN A 191 -9.27 -5.64 -9.22
N GLY A 192 -9.31 -4.41 -8.68
CA GLY A 192 -10.16 -4.03 -7.56
C GLY A 192 -9.75 -4.55 -6.18
N GLY A 193 -8.59 -5.19 -6.06
CA GLY A 193 -7.97 -5.54 -4.78
C GLY A 193 -7.35 -4.34 -4.07
N MET A 194 -6.72 -4.58 -2.92
CA MET A 194 -6.11 -3.54 -2.09
C MET A 194 -4.60 -3.74 -1.98
N ARG A 195 -3.83 -2.63 -2.09
CA ARG A 195 -2.39 -2.65 -1.83
C ARG A 195 -2.12 -2.32 -0.36
N GLN A 196 -1.32 -3.16 0.31
CA GLN A 196 -0.97 -3.06 1.73
C GLN A 196 -2.19 -2.88 2.66
N PRO A 197 -3.18 -3.79 2.61
CA PRO A 197 -4.36 -3.70 3.46
C PRO A 197 -4.01 -3.93 4.93
N VAL A 198 -4.60 -3.12 5.80
CA VAL A 198 -4.45 -3.18 7.26
C VAL A 198 -5.82 -3.21 7.90
N PHE A 199 -6.11 -4.26 8.65
CA PHE A 199 -7.34 -4.38 9.43
C PHE A 199 -7.37 -3.34 10.56
N LYS A 200 -8.46 -2.56 10.65
CA LYS A 200 -8.61 -1.50 11.65
C LYS A 200 -9.53 -1.90 12.79
N GLY A 201 -10.55 -2.67 12.52
CA GLY A 201 -11.51 -3.12 13.52
C GLY A 201 -12.80 -3.62 12.88
N LEU A 202 -13.61 -4.31 13.68
CA LEU A 202 -15.00 -4.60 13.34
C LEU A 202 -15.86 -3.34 13.55
N ARG A 203 -16.96 -3.26 12.80
CA ARG A 203 -17.95 -2.19 12.84
C ARG A 203 -19.28 -2.75 13.29
N ASP A 204 -19.68 -2.44 14.52
CA ASP A 204 -20.98 -2.87 15.07
C ASP A 204 -22.13 -1.91 14.70
N ASP A 205 -21.79 -0.74 14.18
CA ASP A 205 -22.70 0.34 13.80
C ASP A 205 -23.07 0.31 12.30
N LYS A 206 -22.62 -0.71 11.54
CA LYS A 206 -22.84 -0.78 10.09
C LYS A 206 -23.34 -2.15 9.65
N ALA A 207 -24.39 -2.16 8.83
CA ALA A 207 -24.93 -3.37 8.25
C ALA A 207 -24.09 -3.82 7.02
N PRO A 208 -24.02 -5.14 6.75
CA PRO A 208 -23.34 -5.66 5.56
C PRO A 208 -23.86 -5.07 4.24
N GLU A 209 -25.14 -4.76 4.15
CA GLU A 209 -25.82 -4.20 2.99
C GLU A 209 -25.32 -2.79 2.66
N ASP A 210 -24.82 -2.05 3.65
CA ASP A 210 -24.26 -0.71 3.50
C ASP A 210 -22.82 -0.71 2.98
N CYS A 211 -22.18 -1.88 2.89
CA CYS A 211 -20.84 -2.04 2.35
C CYS A 211 -20.87 -2.09 0.82
N VAL A 212 -21.04 -0.92 0.21
CA VAL A 212 -21.12 -0.79 -1.26
C VAL A 212 -19.81 -0.28 -1.84
N THR A 213 -19.48 -0.76 -3.05
CA THR A 213 -18.36 -0.18 -3.80
C THR A 213 -18.71 1.23 -4.22
N ASN A 214 -17.99 2.22 -3.72
CA ASN A 214 -18.03 3.54 -4.31
C ASN A 214 -17.53 3.44 -5.75
N LYS A 215 -18.43 3.50 -6.73
CA LYS A 215 -18.06 3.84 -8.09
C LYS A 215 -17.51 5.28 -8.01
N ARG A 216 -16.20 5.47 -8.02
CA ARG A 216 -15.67 6.75 -8.49
C ARG A 216 -16.22 6.89 -9.91
N ILE A 217 -17.01 7.93 -10.13
CA ILE A 217 -17.41 8.36 -11.46
C ILE A 217 -16.09 8.64 -12.18
N GLU A 218 -15.73 7.73 -13.09
CA GLU A 218 -14.70 8.00 -14.07
C GLU A 218 -15.16 9.24 -14.84
N LYS A 219 -14.42 10.34 -14.65
CA LYS A 219 -14.52 11.52 -15.48
C LYS A 219 -13.46 11.47 -16.55
#